data_9b4f616cc667476cb3c0771f2cebbe05
#
_entry.id   9b4f616cc667476cb3c0771f2cebbe05
#
_cell.length_a   1.000
_cell.length_b   1.000
_cell.length_c   1.000
_cell.angle_alpha   90.00
_cell.angle_beta   90.00
_cell.angle_gamma   90.00
#
_symmetry.space_group_name_H-M   'P 1'
#
loop_
_entity.id
_entity.type
_entity.pdbx_description
1 polymer ?
#
loop_
_entity_poly.entity_id
_entity_poly.type
_entity_poly.pdbx_seq_one_letter_code
_entity_poly.pdbx_strand_id
1 'polypeptide(L)'
;KLSFLPSVSLNPEGTLSSYDGAKTSKTYSLGASASWEIDIFGSLRNAKKGSRAALEQSRAYQQAVQSQLIATIADTYYSLLMLDEQLDITRRTAKSWQETVQSLQALMRAGEQNQAAVAQAEASRLTAEQSVLSLEKQIKELENSLSTLVGIVPQAIERGKLSEAVFSEQLSVGIPLQLLGKRPDVRQAEYALAEAFYATNQARSAFYPQITLSGSAGWTNNSGAAIVNPGNW
;
A
#
# COMPACT_ATOMS: atom_id res chain seq x y z
N LYS A 1 22.16 11.02 -3.64
CA LYS A 1 23.61 11.08 -3.30
C LYS A 1 24.45 11.67 -4.43
N LEU A 2 24.09 11.42 -5.69
CA LEU A 2 24.85 11.89 -6.87
C LEU A 2 24.80 13.41 -7.05
N SER A 3 23.76 14.09 -6.57
CA SER A 3 23.60 15.56 -6.67
C SER A 3 24.70 16.37 -5.98
N PHE A 4 25.50 15.74 -5.11
CA PHE A 4 26.65 16.37 -4.45
C PHE A 4 27.97 16.17 -5.19
N LEU A 5 27.97 15.35 -6.24
CA LEU A 5 29.15 15.07 -7.05
C LEU A 5 29.16 15.97 -8.29
N PRO A 6 30.33 16.32 -8.83
CA PRO A 6 30.39 17.00 -10.10
C PRO A 6 29.79 16.13 -11.21
N SER A 7 29.03 16.75 -12.11
CA SER A 7 28.62 16.14 -13.36
C SER A 7 29.73 16.28 -14.37
N VAL A 8 30.07 15.22 -15.07
CA VAL A 8 31.04 15.20 -16.14
C VAL A 8 30.36 14.72 -17.42
N SER A 9 30.52 15.47 -18.49
CA SER A 9 29.96 15.12 -19.81
C SER A 9 31.07 15.15 -20.86
N LEU A 10 31.04 14.17 -21.77
CA LEU A 10 31.93 14.05 -22.92
C LEU A 10 31.06 14.24 -24.17
N ASN A 11 31.43 15.19 -25.01
CA ASN A 11 30.71 15.56 -26.22
C ASN A 11 31.63 15.37 -27.45
N PRO A 12 31.65 14.18 -28.05
CA PRO A 12 32.28 14.01 -29.37
C PRO A 12 31.37 14.58 -30.45
N GLU A 13 31.92 15.37 -31.37
CA GLU A 13 31.22 15.93 -32.51
C GLU A 13 32.01 15.75 -33.76
N GLY A 14 31.37 15.42 -34.89
CA GLY A 14 31.95 15.33 -36.22
C GLY A 14 31.06 16.03 -37.21
N THR A 15 31.61 17.05 -37.92
CA THR A 15 30.89 17.79 -38.93
C THR A 15 31.56 17.58 -40.31
N LEU A 16 30.71 17.28 -41.30
CA LEU A 16 31.10 17.19 -42.71
C LEU A 16 30.42 18.35 -43.42
N SER A 17 31.17 19.25 -44.02
CA SER A 17 30.66 20.35 -44.83
C SER A 17 31.21 20.30 -46.23
N SER A 18 30.34 20.36 -47.22
CA SER A 18 30.70 20.47 -48.64
C SER A 18 29.85 21.59 -49.23
N TYR A 19 30.47 22.50 -49.96
CA TYR A 19 29.80 23.60 -50.61
C TYR A 19 30.29 23.71 -52.02
N ASP A 20 29.40 23.70 -52.99
CA ASP A 20 29.53 24.04 -54.42
C ASP A 20 30.87 23.57 -55.10
N GLY A 21 31.11 22.25 -55.06
CA GLY A 21 32.29 21.67 -55.73
C GLY A 21 33.61 21.83 -54.98
N ALA A 22 33.62 22.47 -53.80
CA ALA A 22 34.80 22.59 -52.97
C ALA A 22 35.11 21.25 -52.26
N LYS A 23 36.41 21.05 -51.89
CA LYS A 23 36.78 19.87 -51.11
C LYS A 23 36.03 19.81 -49.81
N THR A 24 35.42 18.64 -49.52
CA THR A 24 34.71 18.39 -48.29
C THR A 24 35.59 18.67 -47.07
N SER A 25 35.17 19.61 -46.23
CA SER A 25 35.80 19.88 -44.94
C SER A 25 35.27 18.93 -43.90
N LYS A 26 36.17 18.32 -43.15
CA LYS A 26 35.88 17.39 -42.04
C LYS A 26 36.39 18.01 -40.74
N THR A 27 35.50 18.28 -39.84
CA THR A 27 35.86 18.81 -38.53
C THR A 27 35.47 17.78 -37.47
N TYR A 28 36.42 17.43 -36.64
CA TYR A 28 36.18 16.60 -35.47
C TYR A 28 36.48 17.39 -34.20
N SER A 29 35.62 17.29 -33.23
CA SER A 29 35.83 17.89 -31.91
C SER A 29 35.54 16.90 -30.81
N LEU A 30 36.30 16.96 -29.75
CA LEU A 30 36.09 16.21 -28.52
C LEU A 30 36.13 17.19 -27.36
N GLY A 31 34.97 17.46 -26.79
CA GLY A 31 34.79 18.31 -25.60
C GLY A 31 34.53 17.49 -24.35
N ALA A 32 35.20 17.83 -23.26
CA ALA A 32 34.88 17.39 -21.93
C ALA A 32 34.47 18.57 -21.08
N SER A 33 33.33 18.49 -20.38
CA SER A 33 32.92 19.53 -19.47
C SER A 33 32.58 18.92 -18.10
N ALA A 34 32.96 19.63 -17.03
CA ALA A 34 32.62 19.29 -15.67
C ALA A 34 31.89 20.46 -15.02
N SER A 35 30.85 20.18 -14.27
CA SER A 35 30.09 21.19 -13.54
C SER A 35 29.78 20.66 -12.14
N TRP A 36 30.02 21.48 -11.13
CA TRP A 36 29.78 21.15 -9.73
C TRP A 36 29.09 22.31 -9.02
N GLU A 37 27.91 22.02 -8.45
CA GLU A 37 27.17 22.95 -7.61
C GLU A 37 27.67 22.88 -6.18
N ILE A 38 28.16 24.02 -5.66
CA ILE A 38 28.64 24.13 -4.29
C ILE A 38 27.49 24.54 -3.37
N ASP A 39 27.06 23.61 -2.50
CA ASP A 39 25.90 23.81 -1.61
C ASP A 39 26.24 24.67 -0.38
N ILE A 40 26.48 25.96 -0.59
CA ILE A 40 26.80 26.91 0.50
C ILE A 40 25.56 27.19 1.36
N PHE A 41 24.42 27.42 0.74
CA PHE A 41 23.17 27.80 1.40
C PHE A 41 22.29 26.60 1.79
N GLY A 42 22.75 25.39 1.56
CA GLY A 42 22.11 24.17 2.07
C GLY A 42 20.92 23.69 1.29
N SER A 43 20.72 24.10 0.05
CA SER A 43 19.65 23.64 -0.83
C SER A 43 19.67 22.11 -1.00
N LEU A 44 20.81 21.56 -1.44
CA LEU A 44 20.99 20.12 -1.64
C LEU A 44 20.96 19.34 -0.32
N ARG A 45 21.52 19.92 0.76
CA ARG A 45 21.44 19.30 2.09
C ARG A 45 20.03 19.20 2.60
N ASN A 46 19.21 20.25 2.44
CA ASN A 46 17.81 20.24 2.84
C ASN A 46 16.99 19.31 1.95
N ALA A 47 17.19 19.29 0.63
CA ALA A 47 16.57 18.31 -0.27
C ALA A 47 16.85 16.87 0.15
N LYS A 48 18.13 16.57 0.52
CA LYS A 48 18.50 15.23 1.01
C LYS A 48 17.81 14.88 2.33
N LYS A 49 17.71 15.83 3.27
CA LYS A 49 17.03 15.63 4.55
C LYS A 49 15.53 15.45 4.36
N GLY A 50 14.89 16.22 3.45
CA GLY A 50 13.51 16.06 3.06
C GLY A 50 13.23 14.67 2.49
N SER A 51 14.04 14.23 1.51
CA SER A 51 13.92 12.88 0.94
C SER A 51 14.10 11.76 1.98
N ARG A 52 14.92 11.99 2.99
CA ARG A 52 15.07 11.07 4.11
C ARG A 52 13.83 11.04 5.00
N ALA A 53 13.24 12.20 5.29
CA ALA A 53 11.99 12.28 6.04
C ALA A 53 10.85 11.57 5.28
N ALA A 54 10.74 11.76 3.97
CA ALA A 54 9.78 11.06 3.11
C ALA A 54 9.97 9.53 3.14
N LEU A 55 11.21 9.03 3.16
CA LEU A 55 11.50 7.60 3.30
C LEU A 55 11.01 7.05 4.65
N GLU A 56 11.30 7.76 5.76
CA GLU A 56 10.86 7.34 7.09
C GLU A 56 9.33 7.45 7.24
N GLN A 57 8.69 8.44 6.60
CA GLN A 57 7.24 8.53 6.49
C GLN A 57 6.66 7.30 5.79
N SER A 58 7.24 6.88 4.65
CA SER A 58 6.82 5.68 3.92
C SER A 58 6.96 4.42 4.76
N ARG A 59 8.02 4.30 5.58
CA ARG A 59 8.20 3.18 6.51
C ARG A 59 7.15 3.18 7.63
N ALA A 60 6.84 4.34 8.18
CA ALA A 60 5.78 4.48 9.18
C ALA A 60 4.41 4.13 8.57
N TYR A 61 4.14 4.55 7.34
CA TYR A 61 2.95 4.15 6.58
C TYR A 61 2.84 2.64 6.40
N GLN A 62 3.93 1.98 6.02
CA GLN A 62 3.97 0.51 5.92
C GLN A 62 3.56 -0.16 7.25
N GLN A 63 4.06 0.34 8.38
CA GLN A 63 3.70 -0.17 9.70
C GLN A 63 2.22 0.09 10.04
N ALA A 64 1.68 1.26 9.64
CA ALA A 64 0.27 1.58 9.81
C ALA A 64 -0.63 0.61 9.03
N VAL A 65 -0.30 0.37 7.75
CA VAL A 65 -1.02 -0.59 6.89
C VAL A 65 -0.94 -2.02 7.46
N GLN A 66 0.23 -2.43 7.96
CA GLN A 66 0.38 -3.73 8.61
C GLN A 66 -0.55 -3.87 9.83
N SER A 67 -0.58 -2.87 10.71
CA SER A 67 -1.44 -2.88 11.89
C SER A 67 -2.92 -2.92 11.51
N GLN A 68 -3.31 -2.13 10.51
CA GLN A 68 -4.68 -2.13 9.99
C GLN A 68 -5.07 -3.47 9.37
N LEU A 69 -4.16 -4.09 8.62
CA LEU A 69 -4.40 -5.40 8.03
C LEU A 69 -4.60 -6.47 9.10
N ILE A 70 -3.77 -6.50 10.14
CA ILE A 70 -3.91 -7.43 11.27
C ILE A 70 -5.27 -7.24 11.95
N ALA A 71 -5.68 -5.98 12.20
CA ALA A 71 -6.98 -5.70 12.81
C ALA A 71 -8.13 -6.18 11.91
N THR A 72 -8.08 -5.89 10.61
CA THR A 72 -9.11 -6.32 9.65
C THR A 72 -9.20 -7.85 9.55
N ILE A 73 -8.07 -8.56 9.54
CA ILE A 73 -8.04 -10.03 9.54
C ILE A 73 -8.67 -10.57 10.83
N ALA A 74 -8.33 -9.99 11.99
CA ALA A 74 -8.91 -10.41 13.25
C ALA A 74 -10.44 -10.19 13.29
N ASP A 75 -10.91 -9.01 12.88
CA ASP A 75 -12.34 -8.69 12.82
C ASP A 75 -13.09 -9.65 11.87
N THR A 76 -12.50 -9.94 10.71
CA THR A 76 -13.09 -10.88 9.74
C THR A 76 -13.14 -12.30 10.29
N TYR A 77 -12.08 -12.73 10.99
CA TYR A 77 -12.00 -14.05 11.61
C TYR A 77 -13.04 -14.23 12.72
N TYR A 78 -13.18 -13.26 13.63
CA TYR A 78 -14.19 -13.33 14.68
C TYR A 78 -15.62 -13.20 14.13
N SER A 79 -15.80 -12.46 13.04
CA SER A 79 -17.08 -12.41 12.31
C SER A 79 -17.45 -13.78 11.73
N LEU A 80 -16.47 -14.54 11.21
CA LEU A 80 -16.69 -15.92 10.77
C LEU A 80 -17.12 -16.84 11.92
N LEU A 81 -16.44 -16.76 13.08
CA LEU A 81 -16.82 -17.55 14.26
C LEU A 81 -18.25 -17.22 14.73
N MET A 82 -18.63 -15.95 14.68
CA MET A 82 -20.00 -15.50 15.01
C MET A 82 -21.02 -16.09 14.03
N LEU A 83 -20.74 -16.05 12.73
CA LEU A 83 -21.65 -16.60 11.72
C LEU A 83 -21.78 -18.13 11.82
N ASP A 84 -20.71 -18.84 12.17
CA ASP A 84 -20.76 -20.29 12.40
C ASP A 84 -21.67 -20.65 13.58
N GLU A 85 -21.57 -19.92 14.70
CA GLU A 85 -22.44 -20.11 15.85
C GLU A 85 -23.89 -19.77 15.51
N GLN A 86 -24.11 -18.68 14.78
CA GLN A 86 -25.44 -18.31 14.31
C GLN A 86 -26.03 -19.35 13.37
N LEU A 87 -25.23 -19.93 12.50
CA LEU A 87 -25.64 -21.00 11.59
C LEU A 87 -26.05 -22.27 12.38
N ASP A 88 -25.29 -22.65 13.40
CA ASP A 88 -25.62 -23.81 14.23
C ASP A 88 -26.93 -23.62 14.98
N ILE A 89 -27.13 -22.44 15.61
CA ILE A 89 -28.39 -22.06 16.26
C ILE A 89 -29.55 -22.10 15.27
N THR A 90 -29.38 -21.51 14.08
CA THR A 90 -30.45 -21.45 13.06
C THR A 90 -30.80 -22.84 12.54
N ARG A 91 -29.82 -23.71 12.33
CA ARG A 91 -30.06 -25.12 11.95
C ARG A 91 -30.83 -25.88 13.03
N ARG A 92 -30.50 -25.69 14.29
CA ARG A 92 -31.29 -26.26 15.42
C ARG A 92 -32.70 -25.72 15.44
N THR A 93 -32.87 -24.44 15.20
CA THR A 93 -34.20 -23.81 15.10
C THR A 93 -35.03 -24.37 13.95
N ALA A 94 -34.44 -24.51 12.77
CA ALA A 94 -35.13 -25.11 11.61
C ALA A 94 -35.57 -26.56 11.91
N LYS A 95 -34.71 -27.35 12.56
CA LYS A 95 -35.07 -28.71 13.02
C LYS A 95 -36.21 -28.72 14.04
N SER A 96 -36.19 -27.82 15.02
CA SER A 96 -37.29 -27.70 16.00
C SER A 96 -38.61 -27.33 15.33
N TRP A 97 -38.60 -26.43 14.34
CA TRP A 97 -39.77 -26.12 13.55
C TRP A 97 -40.29 -27.34 12.74
N GLN A 98 -39.39 -28.16 12.20
CA GLN A 98 -39.74 -29.39 11.49
C GLN A 98 -40.47 -30.36 12.44
N GLU A 99 -39.98 -30.54 13.66
CA GLU A 99 -40.60 -31.39 14.68
C GLU A 99 -42.00 -30.82 15.10
N THR A 100 -42.09 -29.48 15.22
CA THR A 100 -43.36 -28.78 15.52
C THR A 100 -44.37 -29.00 14.40
N VAL A 101 -43.99 -28.90 13.14
CA VAL A 101 -44.86 -29.18 11.98
C VAL A 101 -45.40 -30.62 12.03
N GLN A 102 -44.54 -31.60 12.30
CA GLN A 102 -44.95 -33.00 12.41
C GLN A 102 -45.96 -33.21 13.52
N SER A 103 -45.75 -32.59 14.69
CA SER A 103 -46.65 -32.66 15.84
C SER A 103 -48.01 -32.02 15.53
N LEU A 104 -48.02 -30.83 14.91
CA LEU A 104 -49.27 -30.15 14.52
C LEU A 104 -50.05 -30.91 13.43
N GLN A 105 -49.36 -31.56 12.50
CA GLN A 105 -49.96 -32.43 11.50
C GLN A 105 -50.64 -33.65 12.16
N ALA A 106 -50.01 -34.25 13.18
CA ALA A 106 -50.60 -35.36 13.93
C ALA A 106 -51.88 -34.91 14.71
N LEU A 107 -51.83 -33.78 15.37
CA LEU A 107 -52.95 -33.18 16.07
C LEU A 107 -54.09 -32.79 15.13
N MET A 108 -53.79 -32.29 13.93
CA MET A 108 -54.77 -32.02 12.88
C MET A 108 -55.49 -33.26 12.44
N ARG A 109 -54.74 -34.38 12.26
CA ARG A 109 -55.34 -35.70 11.88
C ARG A 109 -56.23 -36.22 13.00
N ALA A 110 -55.93 -35.92 14.26
CA ALA A 110 -56.75 -36.29 15.39
C ALA A 110 -57.98 -35.34 15.58
N GLY A 111 -58.10 -34.26 14.78
CA GLY A 111 -59.18 -33.30 14.87
C GLY A 111 -59.02 -32.24 15.95
N GLU A 112 -57.85 -32.18 16.60
CA GLU A 112 -57.57 -31.25 17.70
C GLU A 112 -56.94 -29.92 17.24
N GLN A 113 -56.48 -29.85 15.98
CA GLN A 113 -55.89 -28.65 15.39
C GLN A 113 -56.42 -28.37 13.99
N ASN A 114 -56.33 -27.09 13.57
CA ASN A 114 -56.77 -26.66 12.24
C ASN A 114 -55.60 -26.57 11.24
N GLN A 115 -55.91 -26.58 9.96
CA GLN A 115 -54.96 -26.50 8.88
C GLN A 115 -54.16 -25.17 8.90
N ALA A 116 -54.73 -24.10 9.39
CA ALA A 116 -54.06 -22.79 9.46
C ALA A 116 -52.84 -22.84 10.42
N ALA A 117 -52.94 -23.54 11.54
CA ALA A 117 -51.84 -23.72 12.48
C ALA A 117 -50.66 -24.49 11.82
N VAL A 118 -50.97 -25.56 11.05
CA VAL A 118 -49.94 -26.32 10.31
C VAL A 118 -49.30 -25.43 9.25
N ALA A 119 -50.07 -24.68 8.47
CA ALA A 119 -49.51 -23.78 7.45
C ALA A 119 -48.62 -22.68 8.03
N GLN A 120 -48.99 -22.13 9.19
CA GLN A 120 -48.18 -21.14 9.90
C GLN A 120 -46.86 -21.74 10.38
N ALA A 121 -46.86 -22.93 10.95
CA ALA A 121 -45.64 -23.60 11.38
C ALA A 121 -44.73 -23.97 10.18
N GLU A 122 -45.32 -24.38 9.07
CA GLU A 122 -44.63 -24.66 7.82
C GLU A 122 -43.94 -23.39 7.27
N ALA A 123 -44.61 -22.26 7.26
CA ALA A 123 -44.05 -20.97 6.86
C ALA A 123 -42.88 -20.58 7.74
N SER A 124 -42.96 -20.81 9.06
CA SER A 124 -41.86 -20.54 10.01
C SER A 124 -40.69 -21.47 9.77
N ARG A 125 -40.90 -22.76 9.47
CA ARG A 125 -39.88 -23.73 9.08
C ARG A 125 -39.13 -23.27 7.82
N LEU A 126 -39.85 -22.94 6.77
CA LEU A 126 -39.28 -22.47 5.50
C LEU A 126 -38.47 -21.18 5.67
N THR A 127 -38.93 -20.26 6.51
CA THR A 127 -38.20 -19.04 6.85
C THR A 127 -36.88 -19.35 7.56
N ALA A 128 -36.87 -20.31 8.49
CA ALA A 128 -35.66 -20.74 9.17
C ALA A 128 -34.68 -21.42 8.17
N GLU A 129 -35.17 -22.28 7.29
CA GLU A 129 -34.34 -22.90 6.23
C GLU A 129 -33.75 -21.88 5.27
N GLN A 130 -34.52 -20.86 4.86
CA GLN A 130 -34.02 -19.75 4.05
C GLN A 130 -32.88 -19.00 4.79
N SER A 131 -33.03 -18.78 6.08
CA SER A 131 -31.99 -18.14 6.90
C SER A 131 -30.72 -18.96 6.95
N VAL A 132 -30.81 -20.31 7.02
CA VAL A 132 -29.63 -21.21 6.94
C VAL A 132 -28.87 -21.00 5.63
N LEU A 133 -29.57 -21.02 4.48
CA LEU A 133 -28.92 -20.80 3.18
C LEU A 133 -28.27 -19.43 3.05
N SER A 134 -28.92 -18.39 3.61
CA SER A 134 -28.36 -17.05 3.63
C SER A 134 -27.06 -16.96 4.46
N LEU A 135 -27.02 -17.61 5.63
CA LEU A 135 -25.85 -17.66 6.49
C LEU A 135 -24.70 -18.45 5.84
N GLU A 136 -25.00 -19.59 5.21
CA GLU A 136 -24.00 -20.36 4.48
C GLU A 136 -23.36 -19.56 3.34
N LYS A 137 -24.15 -18.75 2.63
CA LYS A 137 -23.66 -17.83 1.61
C LYS A 137 -22.74 -16.77 2.22
N GLN A 138 -23.14 -16.12 3.31
CA GLN A 138 -22.35 -15.09 3.99
C GLN A 138 -21.01 -15.66 4.51
N ILE A 139 -21.01 -16.87 5.05
CA ILE A 139 -19.79 -17.55 5.49
C ILE A 139 -18.83 -17.71 4.32
N LYS A 140 -19.31 -18.19 3.16
CA LYS A 140 -18.47 -18.35 1.97
C LYS A 140 -17.92 -17.03 1.43
N GLU A 141 -18.74 -15.99 1.42
CA GLU A 141 -18.30 -14.64 1.02
C GLU A 141 -17.21 -14.12 1.95
N LEU A 142 -17.34 -14.35 3.25
CA LEU A 142 -16.36 -13.92 4.25
C LEU A 142 -15.07 -14.75 4.19
N GLU A 143 -15.16 -16.07 3.94
CA GLU A 143 -13.99 -16.94 3.68
C GLU A 143 -13.20 -16.48 2.45
N ASN A 144 -13.88 -16.12 1.36
CA ASN A 144 -13.25 -15.59 0.17
C ASN A 144 -12.59 -14.24 0.44
N SER A 145 -13.25 -13.36 1.20
CA SER A 145 -12.69 -12.08 1.62
C SER A 145 -11.42 -12.27 2.46
N LEU A 146 -11.46 -13.17 3.43
CA LEU A 146 -10.29 -13.46 4.29
C LEU A 146 -9.15 -14.09 3.47
N SER A 147 -9.45 -14.98 2.55
CA SER A 147 -8.46 -15.56 1.63
C SER A 147 -7.79 -14.48 0.78
N THR A 148 -8.56 -13.49 0.31
CA THR A 148 -8.03 -12.34 -0.45
C THR A 148 -7.14 -11.46 0.42
N LEU A 149 -7.52 -11.18 1.67
CA LEU A 149 -6.72 -10.39 2.62
C LEU A 149 -5.38 -11.06 2.95
N VAL A 150 -5.37 -12.39 3.05
CA VAL A 150 -4.15 -13.17 3.31
C VAL A 150 -3.33 -13.42 2.03
N GLY A 151 -3.92 -13.21 0.86
CA GLY A 151 -3.25 -13.41 -0.45
C GLY A 151 -3.16 -14.88 -0.88
N ILE A 152 -4.11 -15.72 -0.45
CA ILE A 152 -4.20 -17.13 -0.82
C ILE A 152 -5.38 -17.38 -1.75
N VAL A 153 -5.35 -18.52 -2.45
CA VAL A 153 -6.48 -18.96 -3.27
C VAL A 153 -7.72 -19.19 -2.39
N PRO A 154 -8.94 -18.79 -2.81
CA PRO A 154 -10.16 -19.02 -2.05
C PRO A 154 -10.31 -20.48 -1.64
N GLN A 155 -10.38 -20.70 -0.33
CA GLN A 155 -10.51 -22.02 0.27
C GLN A 155 -11.25 -21.95 1.60
N ALA A 156 -11.75 -23.10 2.07
CA ALA A 156 -12.29 -23.21 3.42
C ALA A 156 -11.18 -22.97 4.45
N ILE A 157 -11.47 -22.16 5.45
CA ILE A 157 -10.51 -21.76 6.48
C ILE A 157 -10.80 -22.57 7.73
N GLU A 158 -9.79 -23.33 8.19
CA GLU A 158 -9.86 -24.04 9.46
C GLU A 158 -9.92 -23.03 10.60
N ARG A 159 -10.87 -23.20 11.51
CA ARG A 159 -11.12 -22.28 12.61
C ARG A 159 -11.65 -22.99 13.85
N GLY A 160 -11.40 -22.36 15.00
CA GLY A 160 -11.91 -22.82 16.30
C GLY A 160 -13.39 -22.49 16.49
N LYS A 161 -13.87 -22.65 17.72
CA LYS A 161 -15.22 -22.26 18.11
C LYS A 161 -15.21 -20.94 18.88
N LEU A 162 -16.26 -20.15 18.73
CA LEU A 162 -16.42 -18.89 19.45
C LEU A 162 -16.39 -19.10 20.98
N SER A 163 -16.95 -20.22 21.46
CA SER A 163 -16.97 -20.58 22.89
C SER A 163 -15.60 -20.84 23.50
N GLU A 164 -14.58 -21.12 22.67
CA GLU A 164 -13.19 -21.35 23.09
C GLU A 164 -12.37 -20.06 23.09
N ALA A 165 -12.91 -18.97 22.54
CA ALA A 165 -12.22 -17.69 22.47
C ALA A 165 -12.12 -17.05 23.86
N VAL A 166 -10.89 -16.85 24.34
CA VAL A 166 -10.61 -16.18 25.61
C VAL A 166 -10.34 -14.71 25.34
N PHE A 167 -11.26 -13.85 25.77
CA PHE A 167 -11.07 -12.41 25.73
C PHE A 167 -10.52 -11.91 27.06
N SER A 168 -9.48 -11.05 27.01
CA SER A 168 -8.97 -10.40 28.20
C SER A 168 -9.98 -9.40 28.73
N GLU A 169 -10.49 -9.63 29.93
CA GLU A 169 -11.42 -8.70 30.62
C GLU A 169 -10.73 -7.41 31.11
N GLN A 170 -9.40 -7.44 31.23
CA GLN A 170 -8.63 -6.29 31.70
C GLN A 170 -8.09 -5.46 30.53
N LEU A 171 -8.95 -4.64 29.98
CA LEU A 171 -8.52 -3.52 29.16
C LEU A 171 -8.01 -2.43 30.12
N SER A 172 -6.69 -2.25 30.20
CA SER A 172 -6.13 -1.12 30.97
C SER A 172 -6.60 0.18 30.35
N VAL A 173 -7.43 0.90 31.10
CA VAL A 173 -7.94 2.22 30.69
C VAL A 173 -6.80 3.22 30.85
N GLY A 174 -6.30 3.73 29.73
CA GLY A 174 -5.27 4.77 29.68
C GLY A 174 -4.03 4.31 28.91
N ILE A 175 -3.81 4.94 27.74
CA ILE A 175 -2.57 4.74 26.97
C ILE A 175 -1.55 5.74 27.52
N PRO A 176 -0.42 5.29 28.10
CA PRO A 176 0.65 6.19 28.52
C PRO A 176 1.08 7.06 27.35
N LEU A 177 1.27 8.36 27.61
CA LEU A 177 1.67 9.35 26.57
C LEU A 177 2.92 8.91 25.80
N GLN A 178 3.81 8.16 26.45
CA GLN A 178 5.01 7.58 25.86
C GLN A 178 4.73 6.56 24.73
N LEU A 179 3.56 5.93 24.70
CA LEU A 179 3.17 5.01 23.65
C LEU A 179 2.65 5.72 22.39
N LEU A 180 2.24 7.00 22.50
CA LEU A 180 1.83 7.79 21.33
C LEU A 180 2.96 7.90 20.31
N GLY A 181 4.20 8.11 20.75
CA GLY A 181 5.37 8.15 19.86
C GLY A 181 5.71 6.82 19.17
N LYS A 182 5.11 5.69 19.58
CA LYS A 182 5.24 4.38 18.92
C LYS A 182 4.15 4.13 17.87
N ARG A 183 3.09 4.93 17.86
CA ARG A 183 2.00 4.79 16.91
C ARG A 183 2.48 5.15 15.49
N PRO A 184 2.25 4.28 14.50
CA PRO A 184 2.72 4.53 13.14
C PRO A 184 2.10 5.75 12.48
N ASP A 185 0.82 6.05 12.76
CA ASP A 185 0.10 7.22 12.24
C ASP A 185 0.68 8.54 12.78
N VAL A 186 1.02 8.59 14.06
CA VAL A 186 1.69 9.76 14.68
C VAL A 186 3.07 9.96 14.06
N ARG A 187 3.87 8.89 13.95
CA ARG A 187 5.20 8.94 13.31
C ARG A 187 5.12 9.39 11.85
N GLN A 188 4.11 8.93 11.12
CA GLN A 188 3.88 9.35 9.74
C GLN A 188 3.63 10.87 9.66
N ALA A 189 2.80 11.43 10.55
CA ALA A 189 2.52 12.85 10.62
C ALA A 189 3.76 13.67 11.02
N GLU A 190 4.58 13.18 11.97
CA GLU A 190 5.84 13.81 12.37
C GLU A 190 6.84 13.88 11.21
N TYR A 191 6.99 12.80 10.44
CA TYR A 191 7.89 12.79 9.27
C TYR A 191 7.36 13.66 8.13
N ALA A 192 6.03 13.76 7.94
CA ALA A 192 5.43 14.69 6.99
C ALA A 192 5.74 16.14 7.37
N LEU A 193 5.65 16.48 8.67
CA LEU A 193 6.04 17.79 9.17
C LEU A 193 7.53 18.08 8.96
N ALA A 194 8.39 17.09 9.21
CA ALA A 194 9.83 17.21 8.98
C ALA A 194 10.14 17.42 7.48
N GLU A 195 9.48 16.71 6.58
CA GLU A 195 9.60 16.90 5.13
C GLU A 195 9.22 18.33 4.73
N ALA A 196 8.05 18.82 5.18
CA ALA A 196 7.59 20.20 4.92
C ALA A 196 8.55 21.25 5.47
N PHE A 197 9.14 21.01 6.64
CA PHE A 197 10.17 21.89 7.21
C PHE A 197 11.42 21.96 6.32
N TYR A 198 11.91 20.83 5.84
CA TYR A 198 13.08 20.82 4.94
C TYR A 198 12.75 21.40 3.57
N ALA A 199 11.55 21.21 3.04
CA ALA A 199 11.08 21.83 1.80
C ALA A 199 11.04 23.38 1.94
N THR A 200 10.56 23.88 3.07
CA THR A 200 10.57 25.32 3.37
C THR A 200 11.99 25.88 3.43
N ASN A 201 12.95 25.17 4.05
CA ASN A 201 14.34 25.59 4.10
C ASN A 201 15.01 25.52 2.72
N GLN A 202 14.67 24.55 1.90
CA GLN A 202 15.12 24.47 0.51
C GLN A 202 14.58 25.67 -0.31
N ALA A 203 13.29 26.00 -0.17
CA ALA A 203 12.70 27.16 -0.82
C ALA A 203 13.36 28.49 -0.38
N ARG A 204 13.69 28.63 0.92
CA ARG A 204 14.44 29.77 1.42
C ARG A 204 15.84 29.87 0.81
N SER A 205 16.51 28.74 0.57
CA SER A 205 17.85 28.75 -0.06
C SER A 205 17.81 29.27 -1.50
N ALA A 206 16.68 29.16 -2.20
CA ALA A 206 16.51 29.68 -3.57
C ALA A 206 16.53 31.22 -3.67
N PHE A 207 16.37 31.97 -2.56
CA PHE A 207 16.55 33.42 -2.52
C PHE A 207 18.03 33.83 -2.52
N TYR A 208 18.96 32.91 -2.34
CA TYR A 208 20.40 33.18 -2.37
C TYR A 208 21.03 32.77 -3.69
N PRO A 209 22.14 33.41 -4.12
CA PRO A 209 22.83 33.03 -5.35
C PRO A 209 23.32 31.60 -5.31
N GLN A 210 23.13 30.89 -6.42
CA GLN A 210 23.74 29.54 -6.61
C GLN A 210 25.17 29.72 -7.10
N ILE A 211 26.08 28.95 -6.53
CA ILE A 211 27.50 28.96 -6.91
C ILE A 211 27.81 27.64 -7.60
N THR A 212 28.08 27.74 -8.90
CA THR A 212 28.48 26.59 -9.74
C THR A 212 29.91 26.77 -10.20
N LEU A 213 30.76 25.80 -9.91
CA LEU A 213 32.10 25.70 -10.49
C LEU A 213 32.02 24.86 -11.76
N SER A 214 32.40 25.44 -12.89
CA SER A 214 32.41 24.77 -14.17
C SER A 214 33.76 24.88 -14.84
N GLY A 215 34.18 23.81 -15.52
CA GLY A 215 35.39 23.78 -16.34
C GLY A 215 35.15 22.96 -17.61
N SER A 216 35.76 23.38 -18.69
CA SER A 216 35.71 22.63 -19.95
C SER A 216 37.07 22.55 -20.57
N ALA A 217 37.38 21.42 -21.21
CA ALA A 217 38.52 21.19 -22.03
C ALA A 217 38.06 20.58 -23.36
N GLY A 218 38.59 21.05 -24.46
CA GLY A 218 38.20 20.54 -25.76
C GLY A 218 39.37 20.53 -26.73
N TRP A 219 39.30 19.63 -27.68
CA TRP A 219 40.18 19.54 -28.80
C TRP A 219 39.36 19.57 -30.10
N THR A 220 39.89 20.24 -31.12
CA THR A 220 39.26 20.28 -32.45
C THR A 220 40.31 20.16 -33.53
N ASN A 221 39.98 19.45 -34.61
CA ASN A 221 40.79 19.34 -35.81
C ASN A 221 39.97 19.57 -37.07
N ASN A 222 40.21 20.69 -37.74
CA ASN A 222 39.50 21.08 -38.94
C ASN A 222 39.83 20.20 -40.16
N SER A 223 40.94 19.44 -40.15
CA SER A 223 41.33 18.56 -41.26
C SER A 223 40.94 17.11 -41.07
N GLY A 224 40.37 16.75 -39.95
CA GLY A 224 40.04 15.36 -39.60
C GLY A 224 41.25 14.45 -39.41
N ALA A 225 42.48 14.99 -39.40
CA ALA A 225 43.69 14.23 -39.18
C ALA A 225 44.06 14.21 -37.72
N ALA A 226 44.48 13.06 -37.25
CA ALA A 226 45.11 12.83 -35.97
C ALA A 226 44.48 13.50 -34.72
N ILE A 227 43.38 12.95 -34.26
CA ILE A 227 42.77 13.25 -32.96
C ILE A 227 43.79 13.27 -31.80
N VAL A 228 44.90 12.58 -31.97
CA VAL A 228 45.93 12.37 -30.94
C VAL A 228 47.19 13.22 -31.17
N ASN A 229 47.16 14.22 -32.04
CA ASN A 229 48.32 15.08 -32.27
C ASN A 229 48.39 16.20 -31.22
N PRO A 230 49.34 16.15 -30.25
CA PRO A 230 49.40 17.15 -29.17
C PRO A 230 49.77 18.56 -29.63
N GLY A 231 50.19 18.74 -30.88
CA GLY A 231 50.47 20.06 -31.44
C GLY A 231 49.23 20.88 -31.86
N ASN A 232 48.04 20.29 -31.75
CA ASN A 232 46.76 20.91 -32.11
C ASN A 232 45.88 21.28 -30.89
N TRP A 233 46.46 21.25 -29.68
CA TRP A 233 45.75 21.66 -28.44
C TRP A 233 45.92 23.16 -28.18
#